data_4b522a75a2126ae9a70d7a7e6e47a134
#
_entry.id   4b522a75a2126ae9a70d7a7e6e47a134
#
_cell.length_a   1.000
_cell.length_b   1.000
_cell.length_c   1.000
_cell.angle_alpha   90.00
_cell.angle_beta   90.00
_cell.angle_gamma   90.00
#
_symmetry.space_group_name_H-M   'P 1'
#
loop_
_entity.id
_entity.type
_entity.pdbx_description
1 polymer ?
#
loop_
_entity_poly.entity_id
_entity_poly.type
_entity_poly.pdbx_seq_one_letter_code
_entity_poly.pdbx_strand_id
1 'polypeptide(L)'
;LYYMIIQSASNITIQYTKKLLQKKYREQERKYLVEGEKLIREAIDHSLPIEYVVATEQMANKLPLQSIRTILASDNVVKSCCDTVAQQGAVAVVRIVDKPICSPAGRCLVLDNLQDAGNVGTILRTAVATDYKDVYLINCVDVYSGKVVRSASSAHYVLNLYQGDYDRVCRAINGCQLVCASMDGENIFTTQVNDNHALIIGNEGQGVSARLRDMCHKTISLPMKNNLESLNAGVSAGIIMYQLTIAKEV
;
A
#
# COMPACT_ATOMS: atom_id res chain seq x y z
N LEU A 1 22.44 26.94 -17.49
CA LEU A 1 22.24 27.04 -16.03
C LEU A 1 23.09 25.98 -15.34
N TYR A 2 24.13 26.41 -14.62
CA TYR A 2 24.92 25.50 -13.78
C TYR A 2 24.03 25.12 -12.58
N TYR A 3 23.46 23.91 -12.58
CA TYR A 3 22.80 23.37 -11.41
C TYR A 3 23.86 22.99 -10.36
N MET A 4 23.78 23.61 -9.18
CA MET A 4 24.69 23.28 -8.09
C MET A 4 24.32 21.89 -7.53
N ILE A 5 25.22 20.91 -7.69
CA ILE A 5 25.05 19.57 -7.17
C ILE A 5 25.32 19.59 -5.66
N ILE A 6 24.36 19.18 -4.84
CA ILE A 6 24.50 19.08 -3.40
C ILE A 6 25.44 17.93 -3.05
N GLN A 7 26.55 18.27 -2.38
CA GLN A 7 27.57 17.31 -1.96
C GLN A 7 27.46 16.92 -0.48
N SER A 8 26.70 17.69 0.31
CA SER A 8 26.62 17.48 1.76
C SER A 8 25.24 16.99 2.19
N ALA A 9 25.22 15.92 2.96
CA ALA A 9 24.00 15.42 3.64
C ALA A 9 23.50 16.35 4.74
N SER A 10 24.25 17.41 5.13
CA SER A 10 23.83 18.43 6.08
C SER A 10 22.97 19.52 5.45
N ASN A 11 22.78 19.54 4.13
CA ASN A 11 21.87 20.44 3.47
C ASN A 11 20.46 20.31 4.06
N ILE A 12 19.79 21.43 4.33
CA ILE A 12 18.50 21.47 5.03
C ILE A 12 17.41 20.66 4.34
N THR A 13 17.35 20.70 3.00
CA THR A 13 16.37 19.92 2.22
C THR A 13 16.67 18.42 2.27
N ILE A 14 17.93 18.05 2.25
CA ILE A 14 18.36 16.64 2.38
C ILE A 14 18.04 16.12 3.78
N GLN A 15 18.32 16.90 4.82
CA GLN A 15 17.95 16.52 6.19
C GLN A 15 16.44 16.39 6.35
N TYR A 16 15.66 17.28 5.74
CA TYR A 16 14.21 17.17 5.74
C TYR A 16 13.74 15.89 5.04
N THR A 17 14.26 15.59 3.84
CA THR A 17 13.95 14.36 3.10
C THR A 17 14.25 13.11 3.95
N LYS A 18 15.41 13.07 4.61
CA LYS A 18 15.79 11.95 5.50
C LYS A 18 14.84 11.75 6.68
N LYS A 19 14.26 12.82 7.24
CA LYS A 19 13.27 12.67 8.32
C LYS A 19 12.06 11.86 7.89
N LEU A 20 11.65 11.92 6.62
CA LEU A 20 10.52 11.16 6.08
C LEU A 20 10.75 9.64 6.02
N LEU A 21 11.97 9.15 6.24
CA LEU A 21 12.23 7.74 6.48
C LEU A 21 11.56 7.23 7.77
N GLN A 22 11.25 8.13 8.72
CA GLN A 22 10.63 7.80 9.98
C GLN A 22 9.11 8.06 9.93
N LYS A 23 8.30 7.12 10.44
CA LYS A 23 6.83 7.18 10.49
C LYS A 23 6.33 8.50 11.09
N LYS A 24 6.89 8.92 12.23
CA LYS A 24 6.50 10.16 12.92
C LYS A 24 6.47 11.37 11.99
N TYR A 25 7.50 11.53 11.17
CA TYR A 25 7.58 12.69 10.27
C TYR A 25 6.69 12.53 9.05
N ARG A 26 6.47 11.31 8.53
CA ARG A 26 5.49 11.10 7.46
C ARG A 26 4.07 11.49 7.90
N GLU A 27 3.69 11.10 9.11
CA GLU A 27 2.39 11.46 9.69
C GLU A 27 2.27 12.98 9.94
N GLN A 28 3.30 13.59 10.51
CA GLN A 28 3.32 15.04 10.81
C GLN A 28 3.28 15.88 9.54
N GLU A 29 4.10 15.55 8.56
CA GLU A 29 4.27 16.33 7.33
C GLU A 29 3.26 15.94 6.23
N ARG A 30 2.53 14.83 6.43
CA ARG A 30 1.64 14.23 5.43
C ARG A 30 2.34 14.01 4.10
N LYS A 31 3.54 13.42 4.15
CA LYS A 31 4.40 13.13 2.99
C LYS A 31 5.08 11.78 3.14
N TYR A 32 5.42 11.17 2.03
CA TYR A 32 6.18 9.93 1.99
C TYR A 32 7.20 9.93 0.86
N LEU A 33 8.07 8.92 0.87
CA LEU A 33 9.14 8.78 -0.10
C LEU A 33 8.80 7.72 -1.13
N VAL A 34 9.07 8.03 -2.39
CA VAL A 34 9.02 7.09 -3.52
C VAL A 34 10.43 6.96 -4.08
N GLU A 35 11.00 5.77 -4.03
CA GLU A 35 12.37 5.47 -4.44
C GLU A 35 12.43 4.74 -5.77
N GLY A 36 13.37 5.16 -6.60
CA GLY A 36 13.74 4.46 -7.84
C GLY A 36 13.02 4.93 -9.09
N GLU A 37 13.70 4.69 -10.24
CA GLU A 37 13.26 5.20 -11.54
C GLU A 37 11.83 4.80 -11.89
N LYS A 38 11.52 3.50 -11.77
CA LYS A 38 10.21 2.96 -12.17
C LYS A 38 9.06 3.60 -11.39
N LEU A 39 9.15 3.60 -10.06
CA LEU A 39 8.06 4.12 -9.22
C LEU A 39 7.89 5.63 -9.37
N ILE A 40 8.99 6.38 -9.52
CA ILE A 40 8.91 7.83 -9.74
C ILE A 40 8.28 8.13 -11.11
N ARG A 41 8.61 7.39 -12.15
CA ARG A 41 7.99 7.54 -13.47
C ARG A 41 6.49 7.26 -13.42
N GLU A 42 6.08 6.15 -12.81
CA GLU A 42 4.67 5.82 -12.61
C GLU A 42 3.95 6.86 -11.75
N ALA A 43 4.61 7.42 -10.72
CA ALA A 43 4.04 8.50 -9.90
C ALA A 43 3.77 9.78 -10.73
N ILE A 44 4.66 10.10 -11.68
CA ILE A 44 4.48 11.21 -12.62
C ILE A 44 3.33 10.92 -13.58
N ASP A 45 3.30 9.74 -14.17
CA ASP A 45 2.27 9.32 -15.13
C ASP A 45 0.86 9.34 -14.50
N HIS A 46 0.76 8.99 -13.21
CA HIS A 46 -0.46 9.09 -12.41
C HIS A 46 -0.73 10.49 -11.82
N SER A 47 0.08 11.50 -12.17
CA SER A 47 -0.09 12.89 -11.71
C SER A 47 -0.12 13.03 -10.19
N LEU A 48 0.68 12.23 -9.47
CA LEU A 48 0.77 12.36 -8.02
C LEU A 48 1.31 13.73 -7.61
N PRO A 49 0.94 14.24 -6.43
CA PRO A 49 1.39 15.53 -5.93
C PRO A 49 2.85 15.47 -5.44
N ILE A 50 3.77 15.28 -6.39
CA ILE A 50 5.22 15.29 -6.13
C ILE A 50 5.65 16.71 -5.79
N GLU A 51 6.23 16.89 -4.62
CA GLU A 51 6.71 18.20 -4.18
C GLU A 51 8.09 18.54 -4.76
N TYR A 52 8.98 17.57 -4.77
CA TYR A 52 10.29 17.62 -5.44
C TYR A 52 10.90 16.22 -5.53
N VAL A 53 11.92 16.12 -6.38
CA VAL A 53 12.76 14.92 -6.53
C VAL A 53 14.20 15.27 -6.17
N VAL A 54 14.83 14.47 -5.34
CA VAL A 54 16.29 14.46 -5.13
C VAL A 54 16.88 13.38 -6.03
N ALA A 55 17.77 13.75 -6.93
CA ALA A 55 18.32 12.82 -7.92
C ALA A 55 19.79 13.07 -8.21
N THR A 56 20.48 12.03 -8.66
CA THR A 56 21.77 12.18 -9.35
C THR A 56 21.54 12.81 -10.73
N GLU A 57 22.55 13.47 -11.29
CA GLU A 57 22.46 14.06 -12.63
C GLU A 57 22.07 13.01 -13.69
N GLN A 58 22.67 11.82 -13.61
CA GLN A 58 22.35 10.71 -14.51
C GLN A 58 20.86 10.33 -14.45
N MET A 59 20.28 10.24 -13.24
CA MET A 59 18.89 9.85 -13.07
C MET A 59 17.92 10.99 -13.40
N ALA A 60 18.29 12.23 -13.11
CA ALA A 60 17.51 13.41 -13.50
C ALA A 60 17.33 13.52 -15.02
N ASN A 61 18.35 13.13 -15.80
CA ASN A 61 18.28 13.11 -17.26
C ASN A 61 17.42 11.96 -17.82
N LYS A 62 17.18 10.90 -17.06
CA LYS A 62 16.34 9.76 -17.47
C LYS A 62 14.86 9.96 -17.16
N LEU A 63 14.55 10.69 -16.09
CA LEU A 63 13.17 10.90 -15.63
C LEU A 63 12.53 12.13 -16.31
N PRO A 64 11.21 12.12 -16.58
CA PRO A 64 10.48 13.27 -17.16
C PRO A 64 10.20 14.33 -16.09
N LEU A 65 11.23 15.04 -15.62
CA LEU A 65 11.18 15.98 -14.49
C LEU A 65 10.98 17.45 -14.89
N GLN A 66 10.64 17.77 -16.14
CA GLN A 66 10.63 19.14 -16.67
C GLN A 66 9.73 20.12 -15.88
N SER A 67 8.63 19.63 -15.32
CA SER A 67 7.68 20.43 -14.52
C SER A 67 7.83 20.21 -13.01
N ILE A 68 8.78 19.40 -12.58
CA ILE A 68 8.97 19.01 -11.18
C ILE A 68 10.24 19.65 -10.62
N ARG A 69 10.14 20.28 -9.46
CA ARG A 69 11.30 20.79 -8.75
C ARG A 69 12.29 19.66 -8.51
N THR A 70 13.48 19.78 -9.12
CA THR A 70 14.54 18.77 -9.02
C THR A 70 15.75 19.31 -8.28
N ILE A 71 16.25 18.52 -7.35
CA ILE A 71 17.42 18.82 -6.54
C ILE A 71 18.51 17.85 -6.93
N LEU A 72 19.53 18.35 -7.61
CA LEU A 72 20.68 17.53 -7.98
C LEU A 72 21.59 17.30 -6.78
N ALA A 73 21.93 16.04 -6.53
CA ALA A 73 22.78 15.64 -5.42
C ALA A 73 23.76 14.53 -5.83
N SER A 74 24.85 14.42 -5.10
CA SER A 74 25.79 13.31 -5.29
C SER A 74 25.17 11.98 -4.88
N ASP A 75 25.70 10.90 -5.40
CA ASP A 75 25.21 9.53 -5.16
C ASP A 75 25.10 9.19 -3.66
N ASN A 76 26.12 9.55 -2.89
CA ASN A 76 26.13 9.35 -1.43
C ASN A 76 25.02 10.15 -0.71
N VAL A 77 24.69 11.34 -1.21
CA VAL A 77 23.62 12.18 -0.65
C VAL A 77 22.27 11.58 -0.98
N VAL A 78 22.02 11.17 -2.22
CA VAL A 78 20.79 10.45 -2.62
C VAL A 78 20.61 9.19 -1.80
N LYS A 79 21.69 8.38 -1.69
CA LYS A 79 21.68 7.15 -0.86
C LYS A 79 21.27 7.41 0.57
N SER A 80 21.68 8.53 1.16
CA SER A 80 21.31 8.88 2.53
C SER A 80 19.81 9.18 2.73
N CYS A 81 19.08 9.43 1.63
CA CYS A 81 17.62 9.67 1.62
C CYS A 81 16.80 8.42 1.32
N CYS A 82 17.44 7.29 1.05
CA CYS A 82 16.79 6.04 0.68
C CYS A 82 16.82 5.03 1.83
N ASP A 83 15.78 4.18 1.89
CA ASP A 83 15.66 3.05 2.82
C ASP A 83 16.34 1.78 2.25
N THR A 84 16.62 1.77 0.94
CA THR A 84 17.24 0.63 0.24
C THR A 84 18.76 0.70 0.25
N VAL A 85 19.40 -0.47 0.41
CA VAL A 85 20.88 -0.60 0.30
C VAL A 85 21.34 -0.32 -1.13
N ALA A 86 20.61 -0.84 -2.13
CA ALA A 86 20.86 -0.65 -3.55
C ALA A 86 19.93 0.44 -4.12
N GLN A 87 20.22 1.70 -3.81
CA GLN A 87 19.47 2.84 -4.30
C GLN A 87 19.62 3.01 -5.83
N GLN A 88 18.61 3.58 -6.48
CA GLN A 88 18.55 3.74 -7.94
C GLN A 88 18.74 5.21 -8.39
N GLY A 89 19.43 6.02 -7.59
CA GLY A 89 19.82 7.37 -7.99
C GLY A 89 18.74 8.44 -7.90
N ALA A 90 17.53 8.14 -7.43
CA ALA A 90 16.51 9.14 -7.20
C ALA A 90 15.52 8.75 -6.08
N VAL A 91 15.01 9.78 -5.39
CA VAL A 91 13.92 9.70 -4.43
C VAL A 91 12.99 10.90 -4.60
N ALA A 92 11.69 10.66 -4.72
CA ALA A 92 10.66 11.70 -4.76
C ALA A 92 9.99 11.87 -3.40
N VAL A 93 9.68 13.11 -3.05
CA VAL A 93 8.83 13.46 -1.92
C VAL A 93 7.42 13.70 -2.44
N VAL A 94 6.48 12.87 -2.00
CA VAL A 94 5.09 12.89 -2.46
C VAL A 94 4.17 13.24 -1.29
N ARG A 95 3.18 14.11 -1.51
CA ARG A 95 2.17 14.45 -0.49
C ARG A 95 1.14 13.34 -0.36
N ILE A 96 0.78 13.00 0.87
CA ILE A 96 -0.35 12.11 1.16
C ILE A 96 -1.63 12.93 0.98
N VAL A 97 -2.50 12.47 0.08
CA VAL A 97 -3.82 13.06 -0.11
C VAL A 97 -4.78 12.34 0.83
N ASP A 98 -5.23 13.05 1.87
CA ASP A 98 -6.23 12.52 2.79
C ASP A 98 -7.58 12.41 2.10
N LYS A 99 -8.17 11.23 2.18
CA LYS A 99 -9.54 10.97 1.75
C LYS A 99 -10.41 10.69 2.99
N PRO A 100 -11.55 11.36 3.15
CA PRO A 100 -12.48 11.01 4.22
C PRO A 100 -12.97 9.58 4.02
N ILE A 101 -13.07 8.82 5.10
CA ILE A 101 -13.64 7.47 5.04
C ILE A 101 -15.07 7.58 4.58
N CYS A 102 -15.41 6.91 3.49
CA CYS A 102 -16.73 6.86 2.89
C CYS A 102 -17.11 5.41 2.58
N SER A 103 -18.37 5.17 2.24
CA SER A 103 -18.81 3.85 1.78
C SER A 103 -18.16 3.49 0.45
N PRO A 104 -17.80 2.22 0.23
CA PRO A 104 -17.21 1.79 -1.03
C PRO A 104 -18.24 1.84 -2.16
N ALA A 105 -17.76 2.05 -3.39
CA ALA A 105 -18.60 2.04 -4.59
C ALA A 105 -19.00 0.62 -5.04
N GLY A 106 -18.43 -0.40 -4.44
CA GLY A 106 -18.65 -1.82 -4.77
C GLY A 106 -17.87 -2.71 -3.81
N ARG A 107 -17.20 -3.74 -4.34
CA ARG A 107 -16.33 -4.60 -3.53
C ARG A 107 -15.18 -3.80 -2.92
N CYS A 108 -14.85 -4.13 -1.67
CA CYS A 108 -13.77 -3.47 -0.95
C CYS A 108 -12.96 -4.47 -0.12
N LEU A 109 -11.80 -4.02 0.35
CA LEU A 109 -10.90 -4.79 1.18
C LEU A 109 -10.77 -4.15 2.55
N VAL A 110 -10.79 -4.96 3.60
CA VAL A 110 -10.49 -4.52 4.97
C VAL A 110 -9.27 -5.28 5.46
N LEU A 111 -8.22 -4.57 5.82
CA LEU A 111 -7.02 -5.11 6.43
C LEU A 111 -7.07 -4.86 7.93
N ASP A 112 -7.14 -5.93 8.71
CA ASP A 112 -7.31 -5.88 10.15
C ASP A 112 -6.02 -6.29 10.86
N ASN A 113 -5.32 -5.30 11.40
CA ASN A 113 -4.13 -5.48 12.23
C ASN A 113 -2.96 -6.22 11.52
N LEU A 114 -2.81 -6.06 10.20
CA LEU A 114 -1.68 -6.61 9.45
C LEU A 114 -0.39 -5.84 9.74
N GLN A 115 0.67 -6.55 10.16
CA GLN A 115 1.92 -5.94 10.62
C GLN A 115 3.10 -6.17 9.67
N ASP A 116 3.06 -7.19 8.80
CA ASP A 116 4.14 -7.38 7.82
C ASP A 116 3.95 -6.47 6.60
N ALA A 117 4.94 -5.62 6.39
CA ALA A 117 4.95 -4.65 5.28
C ALA A 117 4.97 -5.33 3.89
N GLY A 118 5.57 -6.52 3.78
CA GLY A 118 5.58 -7.30 2.54
C GLY A 118 4.20 -7.85 2.21
N ASN A 119 3.49 -8.39 3.21
CA ASN A 119 2.13 -8.88 3.05
C ASN A 119 1.18 -7.75 2.65
N VAL A 120 1.19 -6.64 3.38
CA VAL A 120 0.36 -5.47 3.05
C VAL A 120 0.64 -4.99 1.63
N GLY A 121 1.91 -4.81 1.25
CA GLY A 121 2.25 -4.39 -0.10
C GLY A 121 1.79 -5.37 -1.18
N THR A 122 1.96 -6.68 -0.96
CA THR A 122 1.49 -7.73 -1.87
C THR A 122 -0.04 -7.70 -2.03
N ILE A 123 -0.77 -7.54 -0.91
CA ILE A 123 -2.23 -7.45 -0.92
C ILE A 123 -2.68 -6.21 -1.69
N LEU A 124 -2.09 -5.04 -1.44
CA LEU A 124 -2.44 -3.80 -2.16
C LEU A 124 -2.21 -3.95 -3.67
N ARG A 125 -1.09 -4.55 -4.06
CA ARG A 125 -0.79 -4.81 -5.47
C ARG A 125 -1.81 -5.76 -6.12
N THR A 126 -2.22 -6.80 -5.41
CA THR A 126 -3.22 -7.76 -5.88
C THR A 126 -4.61 -7.13 -5.92
N ALA A 127 -4.94 -6.24 -4.97
CA ALA A 127 -6.19 -5.49 -4.95
C ALA A 127 -6.40 -4.70 -6.25
N VAL A 128 -5.35 -4.03 -6.75
CA VAL A 128 -5.39 -3.35 -8.06
C VAL A 128 -5.66 -4.34 -9.19
N ALA A 129 -5.00 -5.50 -9.20
CA ALA A 129 -5.15 -6.50 -10.26
C ALA A 129 -6.51 -7.18 -10.28
N THR A 130 -7.26 -7.12 -9.17
CA THR A 130 -8.57 -7.76 -8.99
C THR A 130 -9.71 -6.76 -8.77
N ASP A 131 -9.48 -5.49 -9.16
CA ASP A 131 -10.45 -4.38 -9.13
C ASP A 131 -11.09 -4.09 -7.75
N TYR A 132 -10.33 -4.31 -6.68
CA TYR A 132 -10.66 -3.75 -5.37
C TYR A 132 -10.08 -2.33 -5.29
N LYS A 133 -10.93 -1.32 -5.39
CA LYS A 133 -10.49 0.08 -5.39
C LYS A 133 -10.38 0.70 -4.01
N ASP A 134 -11.24 0.28 -3.11
CA ASP A 134 -11.35 0.83 -1.75
C ASP A 134 -10.73 -0.14 -0.74
N VAL A 135 -9.72 0.32 -0.01
CA VAL A 135 -9.00 -0.47 1.00
C VAL A 135 -9.04 0.25 2.34
N TYR A 136 -9.63 -0.39 3.33
CA TYR A 136 -9.74 0.10 4.70
C TYR A 136 -8.69 -0.57 5.57
N LEU A 137 -7.96 0.23 6.33
CA LEU A 137 -6.82 -0.18 7.13
C LEU A 137 -7.10 0.11 8.60
N ILE A 138 -7.17 -0.94 9.42
CA ILE A 138 -7.39 -0.84 10.87
C ILE A 138 -6.12 -1.34 11.57
N ASN A 139 -5.45 -0.46 12.31
CA ASN A 139 -4.24 -0.78 13.09
C ASN A 139 -3.13 -1.52 12.29
N CYS A 140 -3.03 -1.28 11.00
CA CYS A 140 -2.02 -1.90 10.16
C CYS A 140 -0.66 -1.19 10.26
N VAL A 141 0.38 -1.87 9.75
CA VAL A 141 1.68 -1.24 9.52
C VAL A 141 1.50 0.03 8.67
N ASP A 142 2.41 0.98 8.83
CA ASP A 142 2.39 2.22 8.03
C ASP A 142 2.49 1.91 6.53
N VAL A 143 1.38 2.13 5.82
CA VAL A 143 1.26 1.86 4.38
C VAL A 143 2.15 2.76 3.52
N TYR A 144 2.60 3.88 4.07
CA TYR A 144 3.52 4.82 3.40
C TYR A 144 4.98 4.58 3.78
N SER A 145 5.30 3.51 4.53
CA SER A 145 6.69 3.10 4.76
C SER A 145 7.35 2.67 3.44
N GLY A 146 8.63 2.93 3.29
CA GLY A 146 9.37 2.58 2.06
C GLY A 146 9.24 1.10 1.68
N LYS A 147 9.18 0.19 2.66
CA LYS A 147 9.00 -1.25 2.42
C LYS A 147 7.62 -1.56 1.81
N VAL A 148 6.53 -0.95 2.32
CA VAL A 148 5.18 -1.15 1.76
C VAL A 148 5.07 -0.53 0.37
N VAL A 149 5.54 0.72 0.20
CA VAL A 149 5.48 1.42 -1.10
C VAL A 149 6.17 0.61 -2.20
N ARG A 150 7.34 0.06 -1.92
CA ARG A 150 8.06 -0.80 -2.89
C ARG A 150 7.34 -2.11 -3.17
N SER A 151 6.85 -2.81 -2.12
CA SER A 151 6.14 -4.09 -2.28
C SER A 151 4.82 -3.94 -3.02
N ALA A 152 4.11 -2.85 -2.77
CA ALA A 152 2.86 -2.52 -3.44
C ALA A 152 3.03 -2.05 -4.88
N SER A 153 4.28 -1.77 -5.32
CA SER A 153 4.53 -1.16 -6.62
C SER A 153 3.73 0.15 -6.74
N SER A 154 2.99 0.38 -7.82
CA SER A 154 2.18 1.59 -8.04
C SER A 154 0.77 1.55 -7.42
N ALA A 155 0.45 0.56 -6.58
CA ALA A 155 -0.89 0.41 -6.02
C ALA A 155 -1.38 1.64 -5.24
N HIS A 156 -0.47 2.35 -4.54
CA HIS A 156 -0.78 3.61 -3.86
C HIS A 156 -1.32 4.72 -4.77
N TYR A 157 -1.09 4.61 -6.07
CA TYR A 157 -1.42 5.64 -7.05
C TYR A 157 -2.86 5.52 -7.56
N VAL A 158 -3.44 4.33 -7.44
CA VAL A 158 -4.78 4.02 -7.97
C VAL A 158 -5.79 3.62 -6.88
N LEU A 159 -5.33 3.14 -5.72
CA LEU A 159 -6.22 2.75 -4.63
C LEU A 159 -6.68 3.93 -3.78
N ASN A 160 -7.87 3.82 -3.24
CA ASN A 160 -8.34 4.64 -2.15
C ASN A 160 -7.95 3.95 -0.83
N LEU A 161 -6.96 4.50 -0.15
CA LEU A 161 -6.47 3.97 1.12
C LEU A 161 -7.09 4.77 2.28
N TYR A 162 -7.94 4.12 3.07
CA TYR A 162 -8.63 4.72 4.20
C TYR A 162 -8.07 4.16 5.50
N GLN A 163 -7.46 4.99 6.33
CA GLN A 163 -7.00 4.61 7.65
C GLN A 163 -8.02 5.05 8.71
N GLY A 164 -8.43 4.13 9.57
CA GLY A 164 -9.41 4.45 10.60
C GLY A 164 -9.48 3.43 11.73
N ASP A 165 -10.25 3.78 12.74
CA ASP A 165 -10.65 2.87 13.80
C ASP A 165 -11.78 1.93 13.35
N TYR A 166 -12.07 0.93 14.19
CA TYR A 166 -13.14 -0.04 13.93
C TYR A 166 -14.51 0.63 13.70
N ASP A 167 -14.86 1.65 14.49
CA ASP A 167 -16.18 2.28 14.40
C ASP A 167 -16.38 2.99 13.05
N ARG A 168 -15.38 3.69 12.59
CA ARG A 168 -15.43 4.41 11.31
C ARG A 168 -15.49 3.46 10.14
N VAL A 169 -14.64 2.42 10.15
CA VAL A 169 -14.59 1.43 9.08
C VAL A 169 -15.88 0.59 9.05
N CYS A 170 -16.35 0.08 10.19
CA CYS A 170 -17.60 -0.69 10.25
C CYS A 170 -18.81 0.11 9.73
N ARG A 171 -18.89 1.41 10.04
CA ARG A 171 -19.95 2.27 9.45
C ARG A 171 -19.81 2.39 7.94
N ALA A 172 -18.61 2.53 7.41
CA ALA A 172 -18.40 2.67 5.98
C ALA A 172 -18.82 1.42 5.19
N ILE A 173 -18.51 0.22 5.71
CA ILE A 173 -18.75 -1.06 5.02
C ILE A 173 -20.11 -1.70 5.32
N ASN A 174 -20.97 -1.04 6.11
CA ASN A 174 -22.25 -1.59 6.59
C ASN A 174 -23.22 -2.01 5.47
N GLY A 175 -23.07 -1.46 4.26
CA GLY A 175 -23.87 -1.82 3.09
C GLY A 175 -23.34 -3.01 2.28
N CYS A 176 -22.20 -3.61 2.69
CA CYS A 176 -21.57 -4.72 2.00
C CYS A 176 -21.89 -6.07 2.63
N GLN A 177 -21.81 -7.15 1.87
CA GLN A 177 -21.70 -8.48 2.45
C GLN A 177 -20.32 -8.63 3.09
N LEU A 178 -20.25 -8.74 4.42
CA LEU A 178 -19.00 -8.90 5.14
C LEU A 178 -18.52 -10.36 5.07
N VAL A 179 -17.32 -10.57 4.56
CA VAL A 179 -16.73 -11.88 4.32
C VAL A 179 -15.34 -11.92 4.95
N CYS A 180 -15.13 -12.74 5.98
CA CYS A 180 -13.82 -12.88 6.58
C CYS A 180 -13.08 -14.14 6.09
N ALA A 181 -11.77 -14.01 5.89
CA ALA A 181 -10.89 -15.14 5.62
C ALA A 181 -10.42 -15.77 6.94
N SER A 182 -10.69 -17.06 7.12
CA SER A 182 -10.26 -17.84 8.29
C SER A 182 -10.10 -19.30 7.92
N MET A 183 -9.30 -20.06 8.69
CA MET A 183 -9.03 -21.47 8.42
C MET A 183 -10.26 -22.37 8.64
N ASP A 184 -11.18 -21.95 9.51
CA ASP A 184 -12.42 -22.66 9.88
C ASP A 184 -13.64 -22.28 9.02
N GLY A 185 -13.42 -21.56 7.93
CA GLY A 185 -14.48 -21.09 7.04
C GLY A 185 -14.92 -22.13 6.00
N GLU A 186 -15.95 -21.78 5.24
CA GLU A 186 -16.42 -22.54 4.09
C GLU A 186 -15.37 -22.50 2.96
N ASN A 187 -15.32 -23.58 2.16
CA ASN A 187 -14.40 -23.65 1.02
C ASN A 187 -14.71 -22.54 0.00
N ILE A 188 -13.76 -21.63 -0.24
CA ILE A 188 -13.91 -20.49 -1.16
C ILE A 188 -14.29 -20.92 -2.59
N PHE A 189 -13.85 -22.09 -3.05
CA PHE A 189 -14.10 -22.56 -4.41
C PHE A 189 -15.55 -23.03 -4.65
N THR A 190 -16.32 -23.22 -3.58
CA THR A 190 -17.73 -23.65 -3.64
C THR A 190 -18.68 -22.64 -2.99
N THR A 191 -18.15 -21.63 -2.28
CA THR A 191 -18.94 -20.63 -1.57
C THR A 191 -19.33 -19.48 -2.49
N GLN A 192 -20.60 -19.13 -2.53
CA GLN A 192 -21.07 -17.95 -3.26
C GLN A 192 -20.93 -16.70 -2.40
N VAL A 193 -20.35 -15.65 -2.96
CA VAL A 193 -20.21 -14.33 -2.36
C VAL A 193 -20.77 -13.29 -3.33
N ASN A 194 -21.52 -12.30 -2.79
CA ASN A 194 -22.08 -11.23 -3.59
C ASN A 194 -20.98 -10.35 -4.21
N ASP A 195 -21.25 -9.70 -5.32
CA ASP A 195 -20.28 -8.78 -5.93
C ASP A 195 -20.00 -7.56 -5.04
N ASN A 196 -21.02 -7.03 -4.37
CA ASN A 196 -20.85 -5.99 -3.34
C ASN A 196 -20.48 -6.62 -2.00
N HIS A 197 -19.19 -6.87 -1.78
CA HIS A 197 -18.68 -7.46 -0.54
C HIS A 197 -17.47 -6.70 0.02
N ALA A 198 -17.29 -6.80 1.32
CA ALA A 198 -16.08 -6.40 2.04
C ALA A 198 -15.30 -7.66 2.43
N LEU A 199 -14.19 -7.92 1.74
CA LEU A 199 -13.28 -9.01 2.10
C LEU A 199 -12.38 -8.56 3.25
N ILE A 200 -12.41 -9.28 4.36
CA ILE A 200 -11.67 -8.96 5.57
C ILE A 200 -10.50 -9.93 5.73
N ILE A 201 -9.28 -9.41 5.72
CA ILE A 201 -8.03 -10.14 5.94
C ILE A 201 -7.46 -9.72 7.29
N GLY A 202 -7.28 -10.67 8.18
CA GLY A 202 -6.80 -10.45 9.52
C GLY A 202 -5.29 -10.61 9.70
N ASN A 203 -4.83 -10.38 10.93
CA ASN A 203 -3.45 -10.53 11.37
C ASN A 203 -2.92 -11.94 11.09
N GLU A 204 -1.62 -12.04 10.78
CA GLU A 204 -0.95 -13.28 10.39
C GLU A 204 -1.00 -14.38 11.47
N GLY A 205 -0.98 -14.00 12.74
CA GLY A 205 -0.99 -14.94 13.87
C GLY A 205 -2.35 -15.08 14.55
N GLN A 206 -3.11 -13.97 14.64
CA GLN A 206 -4.37 -13.92 15.40
C GLN A 206 -5.63 -14.01 14.52
N GLY A 207 -5.45 -13.89 13.19
CA GLY A 207 -6.57 -13.84 12.25
C GLY A 207 -7.38 -12.54 12.35
N VAL A 208 -8.62 -12.59 11.92
CA VAL A 208 -9.56 -11.46 11.99
C VAL A 208 -9.99 -11.26 13.43
N SER A 209 -10.01 -10.00 13.92
CA SER A 209 -10.45 -9.65 15.28
C SER A 209 -11.88 -10.12 15.55
N ALA A 210 -12.16 -10.50 16.81
CA ALA A 210 -13.50 -10.95 17.23
C ALA A 210 -14.57 -9.95 16.82
N ARG A 211 -14.30 -8.65 17.00
CA ARG A 211 -15.21 -7.58 16.64
C ARG A 211 -15.66 -7.60 15.18
N LEU A 212 -14.76 -7.81 14.23
CA LEU A 212 -15.10 -7.91 12.81
C LEU A 212 -15.68 -9.28 12.46
N ARG A 213 -15.15 -10.34 13.06
CA ARG A 213 -15.64 -11.72 12.86
C ARG A 213 -17.11 -11.86 13.22
N ASP A 214 -17.51 -11.32 14.37
CA ASP A 214 -18.90 -11.38 14.86
C ASP A 214 -19.89 -10.63 13.96
N MET A 215 -19.40 -9.70 13.13
CA MET A 215 -20.21 -8.97 12.16
C MET A 215 -20.26 -9.66 10.79
N CYS A 216 -19.40 -10.65 10.53
CA CYS A 216 -19.29 -11.27 9.21
C CYS A 216 -20.52 -12.11 8.87
N HIS A 217 -21.00 -11.95 7.65
CA HIS A 217 -22.09 -12.76 7.08
C HIS A 217 -21.59 -14.12 6.61
N LYS A 218 -20.31 -14.21 6.24
CA LYS A 218 -19.64 -15.44 5.79
C LYS A 218 -18.21 -15.49 6.28
N THR A 219 -17.78 -16.69 6.59
CA THR A 219 -16.38 -17.04 6.83
C THR A 219 -15.93 -18.00 5.75
N ILE A 220 -14.84 -17.68 5.05
CA ILE A 220 -14.31 -18.45 3.94
C ILE A 220 -12.90 -18.95 4.22
N SER A 221 -12.56 -20.10 3.69
CA SER A 221 -11.24 -20.72 3.85
C SER A 221 -10.66 -21.17 2.51
N LEU A 222 -9.34 -21.25 2.47
CA LEU A 222 -8.61 -21.97 1.42
C LEU A 222 -8.40 -23.41 1.90
N PRO A 223 -8.87 -24.43 1.16
CA PRO A 223 -8.62 -25.82 1.54
C PRO A 223 -7.11 -26.13 1.46
N MET A 224 -6.59 -26.66 2.55
CA MET A 224 -5.18 -27.07 2.67
C MET A 224 -5.03 -28.58 2.51
N LYS A 225 -3.86 -29.03 2.02
CA LYS A 225 -3.44 -30.43 1.97
C LYS A 225 -2.23 -30.65 2.87
N ASN A 226 -1.92 -31.91 3.15
CA ASN A 226 -0.71 -32.34 3.86
C ASN A 226 -0.58 -31.74 5.28
N ASN A 227 -1.68 -31.52 5.98
CA ASN A 227 -1.75 -30.95 7.34
C ASN A 227 -1.07 -29.58 7.47
N LEU A 228 -0.98 -28.82 6.36
CA LEU A 228 -0.50 -27.46 6.41
C LEU A 228 -1.61 -26.58 7.04
N GLU A 229 -1.24 -25.82 8.08
CA GLU A 229 -2.22 -24.99 8.78
C GLU A 229 -2.67 -23.77 7.94
N SER A 230 -1.73 -23.04 7.35
CA SER A 230 -2.05 -21.83 6.59
C SER A 230 -1.00 -21.49 5.54
N LEU A 231 -1.36 -20.61 4.61
CA LEU A 231 -0.44 -19.91 3.71
C LEU A 231 -0.10 -18.53 4.24
N ASN A 232 0.95 -17.93 3.66
CA ASN A 232 1.25 -16.51 3.88
C ASN A 232 0.02 -15.64 3.61
N ALA A 233 -0.23 -14.61 4.42
CA ALA A 233 -1.42 -13.77 4.35
C ALA A 233 -1.58 -13.07 2.98
N GLY A 234 -0.48 -12.59 2.40
CA GLY A 234 -0.49 -11.99 1.06
C GLY A 234 -0.86 -12.99 -0.03
N VAL A 235 -0.38 -14.23 0.07
CA VAL A 235 -0.71 -15.32 -0.86
C VAL A 235 -2.18 -15.72 -0.71
N SER A 236 -2.65 -15.94 0.52
CA SER A 236 -4.05 -16.29 0.80
C SER A 236 -5.01 -15.23 0.28
N ALA A 237 -4.76 -13.98 0.60
CA ALA A 237 -5.55 -12.85 0.13
C ALA A 237 -5.59 -12.78 -1.41
N GLY A 238 -4.45 -13.03 -2.06
CA GLY A 238 -4.35 -13.04 -3.52
C GLY A 238 -5.23 -14.11 -4.14
N ILE A 239 -5.15 -15.36 -3.68
CA ILE A 239 -5.98 -16.47 -4.19
C ILE A 239 -7.47 -16.16 -3.99
N ILE A 240 -7.84 -15.68 -2.79
CA ILE A 240 -9.24 -15.35 -2.46
C ILE A 240 -9.74 -14.21 -3.36
N MET A 241 -9.00 -13.12 -3.51
CA MET A 241 -9.41 -12.01 -4.37
C MET A 241 -9.61 -12.45 -5.81
N TYR A 242 -8.71 -13.24 -6.39
CA TYR A 242 -8.86 -13.77 -7.75
C TYR A 242 -10.08 -14.69 -7.88
N GLN A 243 -10.34 -15.56 -6.88
CA GLN A 243 -11.50 -16.45 -6.89
C GLN A 243 -12.83 -15.67 -6.80
N LEU A 244 -12.87 -14.61 -6.00
CA LEU A 244 -14.08 -13.81 -5.82
C LEU A 244 -14.38 -12.85 -6.98
N THR A 245 -13.43 -12.64 -7.88
CA THR A 245 -13.53 -11.68 -8.98
C THR A 245 -13.34 -12.37 -10.33
N ILE A 246 -12.11 -12.53 -10.77
CA ILE A 246 -11.76 -12.97 -12.14
C ILE A 246 -12.32 -14.34 -12.47
N ALA A 247 -12.32 -15.31 -11.53
CA ALA A 247 -12.83 -16.65 -11.78
C ALA A 247 -14.36 -16.70 -12.01
N LYS A 248 -15.10 -15.63 -11.72
CA LYS A 248 -16.53 -15.51 -12.00
C LYS A 248 -16.82 -14.94 -13.40
N GLU A 249 -15.82 -14.36 -14.04
CA GLU A 249 -15.95 -13.74 -15.37
C GLU A 249 -15.57 -14.70 -16.50
N VAL A 250 -15.01 -15.87 -16.16
CA VAL A 250 -14.62 -16.95 -17.06
C VAL A 250 -15.62 -18.10 -16.99
#